data_12217d8444044a2d80f117c352bfb0ed
#
_entry.id   12217d8444044a2d80f117c352bfb0ed
#
_cell.length_a   1.000
_cell.length_b   1.000
_cell.length_c   1.000
_cell.angle_alpha   90.00
_cell.angle_beta   90.00
_cell.angle_gamma   90.00
#
_symmetry.space_group_name_H-M   'P 1'
#
loop_
_entity.id
_entity.type
_entity.pdbx_description
1 polymer ?
#
loop_
_entity_poly.entity_id
_entity_poly.type
_entity_poly.pdbx_seq_one_letter_code
_entity_poly.pdbx_strand_id
1 'polypeptide(L)'
;FEHELESQENPESEKLKLKMIVEIKAAGLEVEKVIINCNLTEAEAFAAEASLINAFNYVEDTRLTNIVAGHHSAEALTVDDFEKIYGAEELQESDIRHKIMIIKINKLYQKGMTEEALYDSVRGIWRASLERVKTVEYVFGVYNSLIVAVYKPTTWYVCKEALEKLPKHVTQLTSKTENRVFFVDKGFENHELMDKAEKFYLYKSIASLKVNQSAQNPITYLEAKE
;
A
#
# COMPACT_ATOMS: atom_id res chain seq x y z
N PHE A 1 -16.88 6.63 28.74
CA PHE A 1 -16.51 6.67 30.17
C PHE A 1 -15.18 5.94 30.41
N GLU A 2 -15.02 4.68 29.95
CA GLU A 2 -13.75 3.93 30.07
C GLU A 2 -12.61 4.61 29.30
N HIS A 3 -12.84 5.06 28.07
CA HIS A 3 -11.82 5.76 27.27
C HIS A 3 -11.37 7.12 27.82
N GLU A 4 -12.17 7.79 28.64
CA GLU A 4 -11.73 9.02 29.35
C GLU A 4 -10.76 8.70 30.50
N LEU A 5 -10.82 7.48 31.04
CA LEU A 5 -9.93 6.99 32.10
C LEU A 5 -8.68 6.30 31.52
N GLU A 6 -8.80 5.52 30.44
CA GLU A 6 -7.69 4.90 29.72
C GLU A 6 -6.80 5.92 29.00
N SER A 7 -7.33 7.12 28.69
CA SER A 7 -6.59 8.21 28.08
C SER A 7 -5.43 8.74 28.90
N GLN A 8 -5.35 8.37 30.17
CA GLN A 8 -4.21 8.68 31.02
C GLN A 8 -3.03 7.71 30.84
N GLU A 9 -3.23 6.54 30.21
CA GLU A 9 -2.22 5.46 30.13
C GLU A 9 -1.50 5.32 28.78
N ASN A 10 -1.99 5.94 27.69
CA ASN A 10 -1.33 5.78 26.37
C ASN A 10 -1.18 7.11 25.58
N PRO A 11 0.01 7.74 25.61
CA PRO A 11 0.15 9.17 25.34
C PRO A 11 0.08 9.65 23.90
N GLU A 12 0.16 8.81 22.86
CA GLU A 12 0.28 9.31 21.48
C GLU A 12 -0.97 9.18 20.59
N SER A 13 -1.72 8.10 20.66
CA SER A 13 -2.95 7.93 19.90
C SER A 13 -4.14 8.68 20.48
N GLU A 14 -4.13 8.86 21.80
CA GLU A 14 -5.16 9.57 22.55
C GLU A 14 -4.96 11.07 22.60
N LYS A 15 -3.76 11.57 22.34
CA LYS A 15 -3.44 13.02 22.36
C LYS A 15 -4.32 13.84 21.42
N LEU A 16 -4.61 13.34 20.21
CA LEU A 16 -5.44 14.08 19.25
C LEU A 16 -6.91 14.11 19.71
N LYS A 17 -7.45 12.97 20.14
CA LYS A 17 -8.83 12.85 20.66
C LYS A 17 -9.02 13.69 21.90
N LEU A 18 -8.09 13.60 22.86
CA LEU A 18 -8.11 14.41 24.08
C LEU A 18 -7.98 15.90 23.79
N LYS A 19 -7.07 16.29 22.89
CA LYS A 19 -6.91 17.68 22.48
C LYS A 19 -8.20 18.23 21.91
N MET A 20 -8.88 17.51 21.03
CA MET A 20 -10.17 17.93 20.49
C MET A 20 -11.26 18.03 21.56
N ILE A 21 -11.32 17.10 22.50
CA ILE A 21 -12.28 17.16 23.63
C ILE A 21 -12.02 18.41 24.49
N VAL A 22 -10.76 18.73 24.78
CA VAL A 22 -10.37 19.92 25.54
C VAL A 22 -10.75 21.20 24.78
N GLU A 23 -10.47 21.26 23.48
CA GLU A 23 -10.81 22.39 22.61
C GLU A 23 -12.32 22.63 22.54
N ILE A 24 -13.13 21.56 22.40
CA ILE A 24 -14.60 21.62 22.40
C ILE A 24 -15.10 22.19 23.73
N LYS A 25 -14.61 21.67 24.87
CA LYS A 25 -14.99 22.15 26.20
C LYS A 25 -14.54 23.59 26.45
N ALA A 26 -13.34 23.97 26.00
CA ALA A 26 -12.85 25.33 26.10
C ALA A 26 -13.66 26.35 25.30
N ALA A 27 -14.26 25.90 24.20
CA ALA A 27 -15.20 26.69 23.40
C ALA A 27 -16.61 26.79 24.02
N GLY A 28 -16.84 26.22 25.20
CA GLY A 28 -18.13 26.20 25.86
C GLY A 28 -19.15 25.21 25.22
N LEU A 29 -18.66 24.29 24.42
CA LEU A 29 -19.47 23.26 23.77
C LEU A 29 -19.36 21.93 24.53
N GLU A 30 -20.33 21.06 24.34
CA GLU A 30 -20.33 19.70 24.88
C GLU A 30 -20.01 18.68 23.80
N VAL A 31 -19.34 17.59 24.21
CA VAL A 31 -19.10 16.44 23.33
C VAL A 31 -20.36 15.59 23.27
N GLU A 32 -20.99 15.53 22.11
CA GLU A 32 -22.13 14.68 21.89
C GLU A 32 -21.71 13.20 21.86
N LYS A 33 -22.47 12.35 22.56
CA LYS A 33 -22.27 10.89 22.62
C LYS A 33 -23.45 10.21 21.96
N VAL A 34 -23.21 9.52 20.85
CA VAL A 34 -24.24 8.82 20.09
C VAL A 34 -24.01 7.31 20.17
N ILE A 35 -25.02 6.57 20.58
CA ILE A 35 -25.01 5.10 20.52
C ILE A 35 -25.58 4.70 19.16
N ILE A 36 -24.73 4.15 18.29
CA ILE A 36 -25.11 3.74 16.93
C ILE A 36 -25.71 2.34 16.93
N ASN A 37 -25.20 1.45 17.79
CA ASN A 37 -25.72 0.08 17.92
C ASN A 37 -25.52 -0.43 19.35
N CYS A 38 -26.27 -1.46 19.75
CA CYS A 38 -26.20 -2.06 21.07
C CYS A 38 -26.43 -3.57 20.99
N ASN A 39 -26.15 -4.29 22.08
CA ASN A 39 -26.30 -5.74 22.19
C ASN A 39 -25.50 -6.55 21.16
N LEU A 40 -24.34 -6.02 20.74
CA LEU A 40 -23.40 -6.70 19.85
C LEU A 40 -22.48 -7.61 20.66
N THR A 41 -22.10 -8.73 20.07
CA THR A 41 -20.89 -9.46 20.50
C THR A 41 -19.65 -8.65 20.18
N GLU A 42 -18.53 -8.99 20.81
CA GLU A 42 -17.25 -8.30 20.58
C GLU A 42 -16.86 -8.31 19.08
N ALA A 43 -17.00 -9.45 18.39
CA ALA A 43 -16.71 -9.58 16.97
C ALA A 43 -17.61 -8.68 16.10
N GLU A 44 -18.89 -8.61 16.41
CA GLU A 44 -19.86 -7.73 15.73
C GLU A 44 -19.54 -6.25 16.01
N ALA A 45 -19.15 -5.91 17.23
CA ALA A 45 -18.76 -4.55 17.59
C ALA A 45 -17.52 -4.09 16.80
N PHE A 46 -16.49 -4.92 16.71
CA PHE A 46 -15.30 -4.63 15.89
C PHE A 46 -15.62 -4.52 14.39
N ALA A 47 -16.50 -5.38 13.86
CA ALA A 47 -16.92 -5.29 12.46
C ALA A 47 -17.71 -4.00 12.18
N ALA A 48 -18.59 -3.60 13.10
CA ALA A 48 -19.36 -2.36 13.00
C ALA A 48 -18.44 -1.12 13.09
N GLU A 49 -17.48 -1.11 14.04
CA GLU A 49 -16.48 -0.06 14.17
C GLU A 49 -15.66 0.09 12.88
N ALA A 50 -15.10 -1.01 12.35
CA ALA A 50 -14.34 -1.01 11.12
C ALA A 50 -15.15 -0.48 9.93
N SER A 51 -16.41 -0.88 9.81
CA SER A 51 -17.30 -0.41 8.74
C SER A 51 -17.58 1.08 8.84
N LEU A 52 -17.79 1.60 10.04
CA LEU A 52 -18.00 3.03 10.28
C LEU A 52 -16.74 3.85 9.99
N ILE A 53 -15.58 3.41 10.46
CA ILE A 53 -14.29 4.06 10.16
C ILE A 53 -14.09 4.13 8.65
N ASN A 54 -14.35 3.03 7.92
CA ASN A 54 -14.24 3.00 6.47
C ASN A 54 -15.23 3.95 5.78
N ALA A 55 -16.48 3.96 6.22
CA ALA A 55 -17.51 4.83 5.67
C ALA A 55 -17.15 6.32 5.88
N PHE A 56 -16.74 6.68 7.08
CA PHE A 56 -16.34 8.06 7.37
C PHE A 56 -15.04 8.48 6.67
N ASN A 57 -14.06 7.59 6.51
CA ASN A 57 -12.85 7.87 5.75
C ASN A 57 -13.10 7.99 4.23
N TYR A 58 -14.18 7.38 3.73
CA TYR A 58 -14.57 7.48 2.32
C TYR A 58 -15.25 8.82 1.99
N VAL A 59 -15.93 9.43 2.97
CA VAL A 59 -16.56 10.75 2.82
C VAL A 59 -15.50 11.83 3.02
N GLU A 60 -15.23 12.62 1.99
CA GLU A 60 -14.32 13.77 2.09
C GLU A 60 -14.78 14.72 3.20
N ASP A 61 -13.84 15.33 3.94
CA ASP A 61 -14.03 16.25 5.08
C ASP A 61 -14.36 15.64 6.44
N THR A 62 -14.49 14.33 6.60
CA THR A 62 -14.60 13.74 7.94
C THR A 62 -13.22 13.60 8.59
N ARG A 63 -13.06 14.24 9.77
CA ARG A 63 -11.82 14.15 10.56
C ARG A 63 -12.00 13.14 11.68
N LEU A 64 -11.68 11.88 11.39
CA LEU A 64 -11.60 10.88 12.44
C LEU A 64 -10.31 11.03 13.26
N THR A 65 -10.41 10.83 14.56
CA THR A 65 -9.24 10.78 15.46
C THR A 65 -8.68 9.37 15.64
N ASN A 66 -9.27 8.39 14.95
CA ASN A 66 -8.81 7.01 14.99
C ASN A 66 -7.49 6.90 14.22
N ILE A 67 -6.40 6.57 14.92
CA ILE A 67 -5.06 6.39 14.33
C ILE A 67 -4.92 4.97 13.74
N VAL A 68 -5.68 4.01 14.28
CA VAL A 68 -5.67 2.62 13.83
C VAL A 68 -6.89 2.39 12.96
N ALA A 69 -6.69 1.93 11.73
CA ALA A 69 -7.76 1.33 10.95
C ALA A 69 -8.39 0.21 11.78
N GLY A 70 -9.72 0.17 11.85
CA GLY A 70 -10.44 -0.80 12.68
C GLY A 70 -9.95 -2.23 12.47
N HIS A 71 -10.08 -3.08 13.48
CA HIS A 71 -9.68 -4.49 13.41
C HIS A 71 -10.35 -5.16 12.20
N HIS A 72 -9.54 -5.77 11.31
CA HIS A 72 -9.98 -6.42 10.06
C HIS A 72 -10.60 -5.50 8.99
N SER A 73 -10.30 -4.20 8.99
CA SER A 73 -10.82 -3.30 7.96
C SER A 73 -10.18 -3.56 6.61
N ALA A 74 -10.95 -4.12 5.68
CA ALA A 74 -10.71 -3.87 4.26
C ALA A 74 -11.08 -2.40 4.00
N GLU A 75 -10.27 -1.67 3.23
CA GLU A 75 -10.62 -0.30 2.82
C GLU A 75 -11.97 -0.30 2.07
N ALA A 76 -12.76 0.76 2.22
CA ALA A 76 -13.96 0.93 1.41
C ALA A 76 -13.58 1.05 -0.07
N LEU A 77 -14.15 0.18 -0.89
CA LEU A 77 -13.89 0.11 -2.33
C LEU A 77 -15.11 0.60 -3.10
N THR A 78 -14.90 1.25 -4.25
CA THR A 78 -15.99 1.39 -5.23
C THR A 78 -16.32 0.02 -5.81
N VAL A 79 -17.51 -0.10 -6.41
CA VAL A 79 -17.91 -1.34 -7.11
C VAL A 79 -16.88 -1.66 -8.21
N ASP A 80 -16.45 -0.66 -8.98
CA ASP A 80 -15.44 -0.83 -10.03
C ASP A 80 -14.10 -1.33 -9.49
N ASP A 81 -13.65 -0.83 -8.34
CA ASP A 81 -12.40 -1.29 -7.72
C ASP A 81 -12.56 -2.69 -7.14
N PHE A 82 -13.72 -2.98 -6.54
CA PHE A 82 -14.05 -4.31 -6.06
C PHE A 82 -14.04 -5.33 -7.21
N GLU A 83 -14.68 -5.02 -8.34
CA GLU A 83 -14.68 -5.88 -9.53
C GLU A 83 -13.27 -6.06 -10.12
N LYS A 84 -12.45 -5.00 -10.14
CA LYS A 84 -11.04 -5.10 -10.60
C LYS A 84 -10.20 -5.99 -9.68
N ILE A 85 -10.38 -5.90 -8.38
CA ILE A 85 -9.58 -6.67 -7.40
C ILE A 85 -10.06 -8.12 -7.31
N TYR A 86 -11.36 -8.33 -7.16
CA TYR A 86 -11.94 -9.65 -6.90
C TYR A 86 -12.41 -10.38 -8.16
N GLY A 87 -12.67 -9.66 -9.25
CA GLY A 87 -12.98 -10.22 -10.57
C GLY A 87 -11.77 -10.41 -11.47
N ALA A 88 -10.55 -10.06 -11.00
CA ALA A 88 -9.33 -10.19 -11.76
C ALA A 88 -9.03 -11.66 -12.11
N GLU A 89 -8.62 -11.91 -13.36
CA GLU A 89 -8.13 -13.20 -13.79
C GLU A 89 -6.91 -13.62 -12.97
N GLU A 90 -6.92 -14.83 -12.44
CA GLU A 90 -5.80 -15.35 -11.64
C GLU A 90 -4.62 -15.72 -12.51
N LEU A 91 -3.45 -15.20 -12.15
CA LEU A 91 -2.18 -15.57 -12.77
C LEU A 91 -1.73 -16.93 -12.22
N GLN A 92 -1.64 -17.93 -13.10
CA GLN A 92 -1.21 -19.27 -12.74
C GLN A 92 0.32 -19.38 -12.74
N GLU A 93 0.86 -20.34 -11.98
CA GLU A 93 2.30 -20.60 -11.98
C GLU A 93 2.84 -20.93 -13.38
N SER A 94 2.03 -21.58 -14.23
CA SER A 94 2.35 -21.89 -15.64
C SER A 94 2.46 -20.67 -16.54
N ASP A 95 1.91 -19.53 -16.12
CA ASP A 95 1.94 -18.27 -16.88
C ASP A 95 3.24 -17.50 -16.66
N ILE A 96 4.02 -17.90 -15.65
CA ILE A 96 5.27 -17.24 -15.28
C ILE A 96 6.38 -17.68 -16.26
N ARG A 97 6.62 -16.87 -17.26
CA ARG A 97 7.62 -17.09 -18.32
C ARG A 97 8.85 -16.21 -18.20
N HIS A 98 8.89 -15.35 -17.20
CA HIS A 98 9.95 -14.36 -17.01
C HIS A 98 10.44 -14.39 -15.57
N LYS A 99 11.64 -13.87 -15.35
CA LYS A 99 12.13 -13.61 -14.00
C LYS A 99 11.51 -12.33 -13.48
N ILE A 100 10.65 -12.46 -12.47
CA ILE A 100 9.81 -11.39 -11.98
C ILE A 100 10.18 -11.05 -10.53
N MET A 101 10.22 -9.76 -10.23
CA MET A 101 10.27 -9.24 -8.87
C MET A 101 8.92 -8.63 -8.53
N ILE A 102 8.24 -9.20 -7.55
CA ILE A 102 6.99 -8.66 -7.01
C ILE A 102 7.33 -7.69 -5.89
N ILE A 103 6.72 -6.52 -5.90
CA ILE A 103 6.81 -5.50 -4.86
C ILE A 103 5.41 -5.18 -4.36
N LYS A 104 5.14 -5.55 -3.10
CA LYS A 104 3.86 -5.22 -2.46
C LYS A 104 3.86 -3.77 -2.01
N ILE A 105 3.00 -2.96 -2.59
CA ILE A 105 2.89 -1.51 -2.34
C ILE A 105 1.67 -1.12 -1.52
N ASN A 106 1.09 -2.05 -0.74
CA ASN A 106 -0.14 -1.83 0.04
C ASN A 106 -0.11 -0.58 0.93
N LYS A 107 1.08 -0.17 1.41
CA LYS A 107 1.24 1.04 2.24
C LYS A 107 1.50 2.31 1.42
N LEU A 108 1.88 2.18 0.16
CA LEU A 108 2.28 3.30 -0.70
C LEU A 108 1.21 3.62 -1.75
N TYR A 109 0.42 2.62 -2.12
CA TYR A 109 -0.63 2.78 -3.10
C TYR A 109 -1.76 3.65 -2.53
N GLN A 110 -2.15 4.65 -3.30
CA GLN A 110 -3.30 5.50 -3.02
C GLN A 110 -4.17 5.54 -4.27
N LYS A 111 -5.49 5.46 -4.06
CA LYS A 111 -6.44 5.55 -5.15
C LYS A 111 -6.29 6.90 -5.87
N GLY A 112 -6.28 6.87 -7.20
CA GLY A 112 -6.14 8.08 -8.01
C GLY A 112 -4.74 8.69 -8.04
N MET A 113 -3.73 8.01 -7.51
CA MET A 113 -2.35 8.45 -7.67
C MET A 113 -1.95 8.49 -9.14
N THR A 114 -1.08 9.43 -9.50
CA THR A 114 -0.59 9.55 -10.88
C THR A 114 0.28 8.36 -11.26
N GLU A 115 0.42 8.10 -12.57
CA GLU A 115 1.31 7.05 -13.08
C GLU A 115 2.75 7.22 -12.61
N GLU A 116 3.25 8.48 -12.52
CA GLU A 116 4.58 8.78 -12.00
C GLU A 116 4.71 8.47 -10.50
N ALA A 117 3.69 8.78 -9.71
CA ALA A 117 3.68 8.44 -8.28
C ALA A 117 3.63 6.92 -8.07
N LEU A 118 2.87 6.20 -8.90
CA LEU A 118 2.83 4.75 -8.90
C LEU A 118 4.19 4.16 -9.30
N TYR A 119 4.81 4.68 -10.37
CA TYR A 119 6.15 4.30 -10.80
C TYR A 119 7.18 4.50 -9.69
N ASP A 120 7.21 5.68 -9.08
CA ASP A 120 8.11 5.99 -7.98
C ASP A 120 7.87 5.07 -6.75
N SER A 121 6.63 4.69 -6.47
CA SER A 121 6.29 3.77 -5.38
C SER A 121 6.81 2.34 -5.63
N VAL A 122 6.83 1.90 -6.90
CA VAL A 122 7.30 0.57 -7.28
C VAL A 122 8.82 0.55 -7.46
N ARG A 123 9.39 1.51 -8.19
CA ARG A 123 10.84 1.54 -8.43
C ARG A 123 11.66 1.85 -7.19
N GLY A 124 11.07 2.44 -6.17
CA GLY A 124 11.54 2.85 -4.85
C GLY A 124 12.99 2.54 -4.49
N ILE A 125 13.31 2.57 -3.24
CA ILE A 125 14.63 2.14 -2.75
C ILE A 125 14.51 0.84 -1.95
N TRP A 126 14.97 -0.26 -2.52
CA TRP A 126 14.74 -1.60 -1.98
C TRP A 126 15.99 -2.22 -1.36
N ARG A 127 15.79 -2.95 -0.27
CA ARG A 127 16.86 -3.78 0.31
C ARG A 127 16.94 -5.09 -0.46
N ALA A 128 17.72 -5.08 -1.56
CA ALA A 128 17.92 -6.24 -2.43
C ALA A 128 19.38 -6.30 -2.91
N SER A 129 19.83 -7.48 -3.33
CA SER A 129 21.16 -7.66 -3.95
C SER A 129 21.13 -7.12 -5.36
N LEU A 130 22.10 -6.25 -5.73
CA LEU A 130 22.23 -5.71 -7.07
C LEU A 130 22.40 -6.81 -8.12
N GLU A 131 23.19 -7.84 -7.81
CA GLU A 131 23.42 -8.98 -8.71
C GLU A 131 22.11 -9.74 -8.98
N ARG A 132 21.28 -9.93 -7.98
CA ARG A 132 20.01 -10.62 -8.14
C ARG A 132 19.00 -9.78 -8.94
N VAL A 133 18.88 -8.50 -8.64
CA VAL A 133 17.89 -7.65 -9.34
C VAL A 133 18.26 -7.42 -10.80
N LYS A 134 19.53 -7.44 -11.16
CA LYS A 134 19.98 -7.35 -12.57
C LYS A 134 19.48 -8.51 -13.46
N THR A 135 19.11 -9.64 -12.87
CA THR A 135 18.53 -10.77 -13.61
C THR A 135 17.02 -10.68 -13.78
N VAL A 136 16.37 -9.72 -13.13
CA VAL A 136 14.92 -9.52 -13.20
C VAL A 136 14.55 -8.89 -14.53
N GLU A 137 13.57 -9.49 -15.21
CA GLU A 137 13.06 -9.00 -16.50
C GLU A 137 11.88 -8.04 -16.31
N TYR A 138 10.99 -8.33 -15.33
CA TYR A 138 9.84 -7.49 -15.01
C TYR A 138 9.70 -7.27 -13.51
N VAL A 139 9.21 -6.10 -13.14
CA VAL A 139 8.84 -5.74 -11.77
C VAL A 139 7.36 -5.48 -11.70
N PHE A 140 6.68 -6.17 -10.79
CA PHE A 140 5.25 -5.99 -10.54
C PHE A 140 5.03 -5.14 -9.30
N GLY A 141 4.28 -4.06 -9.43
CA GLY A 141 3.65 -3.35 -8.32
C GLY A 141 2.34 -4.04 -7.97
N VAL A 142 2.23 -4.55 -6.75
CA VAL A 142 1.06 -5.33 -6.31
C VAL A 142 0.37 -4.66 -5.14
N TYR A 143 -0.94 -4.45 -5.29
CA TYR A 143 -1.85 -3.96 -4.27
C TYR A 143 -2.99 -4.97 -4.07
N ASN A 144 -3.19 -5.42 -2.82
CA ASN A 144 -4.23 -6.40 -2.46
C ASN A 144 -4.32 -7.59 -3.43
N SER A 145 -3.19 -8.21 -3.73
CA SER A 145 -3.02 -9.32 -4.68
C SER A 145 -3.24 -8.96 -6.16
N LEU A 146 -3.67 -7.77 -6.51
CA LEU A 146 -3.81 -7.30 -7.88
C LEU A 146 -2.50 -6.71 -8.39
N ILE A 147 -2.07 -7.06 -9.59
CA ILE A 147 -0.95 -6.42 -10.28
C ILE A 147 -1.44 -5.08 -10.84
N VAL A 148 -1.11 -3.98 -10.16
CA VAL A 148 -1.53 -2.63 -10.54
C VAL A 148 -0.52 -1.91 -11.45
N ALA A 149 0.70 -2.43 -11.53
CA ALA A 149 1.74 -1.91 -12.42
C ALA A 149 2.70 -3.02 -12.82
N VAL A 150 3.19 -2.96 -14.06
CA VAL A 150 4.24 -3.82 -14.60
C VAL A 150 5.28 -2.92 -15.23
N TYR A 151 6.54 -3.09 -14.85
CA TYR A 151 7.67 -2.32 -15.39
C TYR A 151 8.77 -3.25 -15.88
N LYS A 152 9.51 -2.80 -16.91
CA LYS A 152 10.65 -3.49 -17.49
C LYS A 152 11.95 -2.75 -17.16
N PRO A 153 12.64 -3.11 -16.07
CA PRO A 153 13.85 -2.41 -15.65
C PRO A 153 14.91 -2.38 -16.77
N THR A 154 15.29 -1.18 -17.19
CA THR A 154 16.38 -1.01 -18.13
C THR A 154 17.73 -1.02 -17.40
N THR A 155 17.76 -0.43 -16.22
CA THR A 155 19.01 -0.33 -15.43
C THR A 155 18.69 -0.31 -13.94
N TRP A 156 19.49 -1.01 -13.16
CA TRP A 156 19.47 -0.96 -11.71
C TRP A 156 20.64 -0.17 -11.17
N TYR A 157 20.40 0.65 -10.16
CA TYR A 157 21.38 1.52 -9.52
C TYR A 157 21.43 1.27 -8.02
N VAL A 158 22.61 1.48 -7.42
CA VAL A 158 22.74 1.67 -5.98
C VAL A 158 22.46 3.14 -5.67
N CYS A 159 21.68 3.42 -4.64
CA CYS A 159 21.19 4.78 -4.37
C CYS A 159 22.29 5.84 -4.29
N LYS A 160 23.40 5.56 -3.60
CA LYS A 160 24.55 6.49 -3.49
C LYS A 160 25.29 6.74 -4.81
N GLU A 161 25.10 5.89 -5.82
CA GLU A 161 25.81 5.98 -7.11
C GLU A 161 25.04 6.75 -8.19
N ALA A 162 23.75 7.03 -7.96
CA ALA A 162 22.89 7.71 -8.94
C ALA A 162 21.85 8.59 -8.25
N LEU A 163 22.31 9.56 -7.47
CA LEU A 163 21.47 10.44 -6.66
C LEU A 163 20.46 11.24 -7.49
N GLU A 164 20.87 11.66 -8.69
CA GLU A 164 20.04 12.44 -9.60
C GLU A 164 18.86 11.65 -10.23
N LYS A 165 18.89 10.32 -10.09
CA LYS A 165 17.86 9.41 -10.63
C LYS A 165 16.96 8.81 -9.56
N LEU A 166 17.15 9.19 -8.30
CA LEU A 166 16.34 8.68 -7.21
C LEU A 166 14.84 8.97 -7.42
N PRO A 167 13.94 8.10 -6.91
CA PRO A 167 12.50 8.39 -6.87
C PRO A 167 12.24 9.74 -6.18
N LYS A 168 11.29 10.51 -6.69
CA LYS A 168 11.00 11.88 -6.22
C LYS A 168 10.66 11.97 -4.73
N HIS A 169 10.07 10.91 -4.16
CA HIS A 169 9.74 10.84 -2.74
C HIS A 169 10.97 10.61 -1.83
N VAL A 170 12.13 10.27 -2.40
CA VAL A 170 13.38 10.06 -1.64
C VAL A 170 14.15 11.37 -1.58
N THR A 171 13.87 12.17 -0.57
CA THR A 171 14.50 13.49 -0.40
C THR A 171 15.87 13.44 0.25
N GLN A 172 16.18 12.39 1.01
CA GLN A 172 17.45 12.23 1.72
C GLN A 172 17.82 10.75 1.87
N LEU A 173 19.10 10.44 1.65
CA LEU A 173 19.66 9.13 1.97
C LEU A 173 20.24 9.13 3.39
N THR A 174 20.18 7.97 4.02
CA THR A 174 20.81 7.69 5.30
C THR A 174 21.79 6.53 5.14
N SER A 175 22.63 6.28 6.15
CA SER A 175 23.53 5.11 6.17
C SER A 175 22.79 3.76 6.01
N LYS A 176 21.49 3.72 6.34
CA LYS A 176 20.64 2.53 6.17
C LYS A 176 20.04 2.40 4.76
N THR A 177 20.01 3.47 3.98
CA THR A 177 19.34 3.52 2.67
C THR A 177 20.30 3.74 1.50
N GLU A 178 21.49 4.32 1.71
CA GLU A 178 22.47 4.64 0.67
C GLU A 178 22.91 3.44 -0.19
N ASN A 179 22.93 2.24 0.41
CA ASN A 179 23.30 0.99 -0.26
C ASN A 179 22.09 0.19 -0.78
N ARG A 180 20.88 0.75 -0.73
CA ARG A 180 19.69 0.14 -1.35
C ARG A 180 19.73 0.32 -2.86
N VAL A 181 18.89 -0.43 -3.56
CA VAL A 181 18.81 -0.41 -5.02
C VAL A 181 17.46 0.10 -5.49
N PHE A 182 17.46 0.74 -6.65
CA PHE A 182 16.27 1.14 -7.39
C PHE A 182 16.49 0.94 -8.89
N PHE A 183 15.41 0.94 -9.66
CA PHE A 183 15.53 0.79 -11.10
C PHE A 183 15.05 2.03 -11.87
N VAL A 184 15.47 2.09 -13.12
CA VAL A 184 14.94 2.98 -14.14
C VAL A 184 14.37 2.12 -15.26
N ASP A 185 13.16 2.44 -15.67
CA ASP A 185 12.50 1.92 -16.84
C ASP A 185 12.44 3.03 -17.90
N LYS A 186 13.30 2.93 -18.91
CA LYS A 186 13.35 3.94 -19.98
C LYS A 186 12.10 3.92 -20.85
N GLY A 187 11.44 2.76 -21.00
CA GLY A 187 10.19 2.66 -21.72
C GLY A 187 9.11 3.54 -21.07
N PHE A 188 8.98 3.43 -19.75
CA PHE A 188 8.08 4.29 -18.98
C PHE A 188 8.48 5.77 -19.06
N GLU A 189 9.76 6.09 -18.85
CA GLU A 189 10.24 7.48 -18.88
C GLU A 189 10.11 8.15 -20.25
N ASN A 190 10.18 7.39 -21.33
CA ASN A 190 10.01 7.85 -22.71
C ASN A 190 8.55 7.77 -23.21
N HIS A 191 7.59 7.41 -22.35
CA HIS A 191 6.18 7.20 -22.70
C HIS A 191 5.99 6.17 -23.83
N GLU A 192 6.81 5.12 -23.86
CA GLU A 192 6.69 4.03 -24.81
C GLU A 192 5.45 3.17 -24.47
N LEU A 193 4.90 2.54 -25.48
CA LEU A 193 3.78 1.62 -25.27
C LEU A 193 4.26 0.34 -24.57
N MET A 194 3.45 -0.15 -23.61
CA MET A 194 3.67 -1.42 -22.93
C MET A 194 3.84 -2.55 -23.96
N ASP A 195 4.81 -3.42 -23.71
CA ASP A 195 5.01 -4.61 -24.52
C ASP A 195 3.91 -5.67 -24.27
N LYS A 196 4.01 -6.82 -24.98
CA LYS A 196 2.99 -7.88 -24.85
C LYS A 196 2.99 -8.54 -23.48
N ALA A 197 4.15 -8.67 -22.84
CA ALA A 197 4.25 -9.30 -21.54
C ALA A 197 3.74 -8.35 -20.43
N GLU A 198 4.07 -7.05 -20.49
CA GLU A 198 3.52 -6.05 -19.58
C GLU A 198 1.99 -6.03 -19.61
N LYS A 199 1.40 -6.01 -20.83
CA LYS A 199 -0.06 -6.07 -21.03
C LYS A 199 -0.68 -7.37 -20.54
N PHE A 200 0.03 -8.50 -20.71
CA PHE A 200 -0.45 -9.81 -20.29
C PHE A 200 -0.56 -9.93 -18.77
N TYR A 201 0.42 -9.37 -18.03
CA TYR A 201 0.46 -9.48 -16.58
C TYR A 201 -0.38 -8.42 -15.85
N LEU A 202 -0.55 -7.25 -16.45
CA LEU A 202 -1.25 -6.13 -15.82
C LEU A 202 -2.70 -6.49 -15.49
N TYR A 203 -3.15 -6.11 -14.30
CA TYR A 203 -4.49 -6.35 -13.76
C TYR A 203 -4.87 -7.83 -13.53
N LYS A 204 -3.89 -8.73 -13.49
CA LYS A 204 -4.12 -10.09 -13.01
C LYS A 204 -3.91 -10.20 -11.51
N SER A 205 -4.60 -11.17 -10.89
CA SER A 205 -4.46 -11.50 -9.48
C SER A 205 -3.33 -12.49 -9.25
N ILE A 206 -2.49 -12.25 -8.25
CA ILE A 206 -1.47 -13.21 -7.79
C ILE A 206 -1.96 -14.06 -6.61
N ALA A 207 -3.26 -14.09 -6.33
CA ALA A 207 -3.82 -14.79 -5.17
C ALA A 207 -3.56 -16.30 -5.21
N SER A 208 -3.56 -16.90 -6.40
CA SER A 208 -3.26 -18.34 -6.62
C SER A 208 -1.78 -18.69 -6.52
N LEU A 209 -0.88 -17.69 -6.63
CA LEU A 209 0.55 -17.92 -6.51
C LEU A 209 0.94 -18.11 -5.04
N LYS A 210 1.87 -19.01 -4.76
CA LYS A 210 2.42 -19.24 -3.40
C LYS A 210 3.29 -18.08 -2.91
N VAL A 211 2.78 -16.85 -3.03
CA VAL A 211 3.43 -15.64 -2.54
C VAL A 211 2.92 -15.38 -1.13
N ASN A 212 3.82 -15.34 -0.14
CA ASN A 212 3.42 -15.04 1.23
C ASN A 212 2.90 -13.60 1.33
N GLN A 213 1.57 -13.45 1.37
CA GLN A 213 0.88 -12.15 1.40
C GLN A 213 1.16 -11.37 2.69
N SER A 214 1.34 -12.07 3.82
CA SER A 214 1.55 -11.49 5.15
C SER A 214 3.04 -11.26 5.50
N ALA A 215 3.98 -11.60 4.61
CA ALA A 215 5.40 -11.38 4.87
C ALA A 215 5.72 -9.89 5.07
N GLN A 216 6.48 -9.58 6.13
CA GLN A 216 6.98 -8.21 6.38
C GLN A 216 7.87 -7.69 5.25
N ASN A 217 8.57 -8.58 4.54
CA ASN A 217 9.34 -8.21 3.35
C ASN A 217 8.38 -7.98 2.17
N PRO A 218 8.32 -6.77 1.59
CA PRO A 218 7.45 -6.48 0.46
C PRO A 218 7.91 -7.16 -0.84
N ILE A 219 9.13 -7.71 -0.89
CA ILE A 219 9.75 -8.25 -2.11
C ILE A 219 9.61 -9.77 -2.15
N THR A 220 9.17 -10.27 -3.30
CA THR A 220 9.19 -11.70 -3.64
C THR A 220 9.70 -11.86 -5.08
N TYR A 221 10.38 -12.97 -5.37
CA TYR A 221 10.86 -13.28 -6.72
C TYR A 221 10.13 -14.50 -7.25
N LEU A 222 9.78 -14.46 -8.53
CA LEU A 222 9.29 -15.60 -9.29
C LEU A 222 10.31 -15.92 -10.38
N GLU A 223 10.61 -17.19 -10.54
CA GLU A 223 11.49 -17.68 -11.61
C GLU A 223 10.62 -18.20 -12.75
N ALA A 224 11.10 -18.00 -13.99
CA ALA A 224 10.46 -18.60 -15.15
C ALA A 224 10.41 -20.12 -14.97
N LYS A 225 9.28 -20.73 -15.29
CA LYS A 225 9.19 -22.19 -15.42
C LYS A 225 9.49 -22.60 -16.86
N GLU A 226 10.38 -23.56 -17.01
CA GLU A 226 10.68 -24.21 -18.29
C GLU A 226 9.48 -24.97 -18.84
#